data_b565a6b843d2c74cee9f1a771aaf4a18
#
_entry.id   b565a6b843d2c74cee9f1a771aaf4a18
#
_cell.length_a   1.000
_cell.length_b   1.000
_cell.length_c   1.000
_cell.angle_alpha   90.00
_cell.angle_beta   90.00
_cell.angle_gamma   90.00
#
_symmetry.space_group_name_H-M   'P 1'
#
loop_
_entity.id
_entity.type
_entity.pdbx_description
1 polymer ?
#
loop_
_entity_poly.entity_id
_entity_poly.type
_entity_poly.pdbx_seq_one_letter_code
_entity_poly.pdbx_strand_id
1 'polypeptide(L)'
;PGVVIGKGGEQIEQYRKDVEKLIGKTVKLNIVEVRNPDMDAQLVAENIAAQLEKRISHRRAMKNAMGRAMRAGAKGIKCNCGGRLGGREIAGSEHYHEGTIPLQTLRADIDYGFAEAATTFGRIGVKVWIYKGEVLSQTLRTTPRTMDTSKPYQERRERRPRRDGDRRGGFGGDRRNGGFNRDRQGGFNRQGGAERRPQGGFRPNTNRPAAPAAPAKEGGAN
;
A
#
# COMPACT_ATOMS: atom_id res chain seq x y z
N PRO A 1 -7.34 -14.19 6.58
CA PRO A 1 -7.11 -15.29 7.53
C PRO A 1 -8.28 -16.25 7.62
N GLY A 2 -9.53 -15.77 7.46
CA GLY A 2 -10.72 -16.60 7.57
C GLY A 2 -10.76 -17.82 6.65
N VAL A 3 -10.26 -17.69 5.43
CA VAL A 3 -10.20 -18.81 4.46
C VAL A 3 -9.22 -19.89 4.92
N VAL A 4 -8.10 -19.53 5.53
CA VAL A 4 -7.09 -20.46 6.02
C VAL A 4 -7.55 -21.15 7.32
N ILE A 5 -8.27 -20.44 8.17
CA ILE A 5 -8.83 -21.01 9.41
C ILE A 5 -9.95 -22.00 9.06
N GLY A 6 -10.77 -21.67 8.05
CA GLY A 6 -11.90 -22.47 7.63
C GLY A 6 -13.11 -22.35 8.57
N LYS A 7 -14.19 -23.02 8.21
CA LYS A 7 -15.41 -23.03 9.00
C LYS A 7 -15.20 -23.85 10.29
N GLY A 8 -15.35 -23.19 11.44
CA GLY A 8 -15.14 -23.85 12.73
C GLY A 8 -13.69 -24.23 13.07
N GLY A 9 -12.70 -23.81 12.25
CA GLY A 9 -11.28 -24.15 12.51
C GLY A 9 -10.82 -25.50 11.96
N GLU A 10 -11.63 -26.18 11.15
CA GLU A 10 -11.31 -27.51 10.61
C GLU A 10 -10.07 -27.50 9.70
N GLN A 11 -9.92 -26.48 8.86
CA GLN A 11 -8.78 -26.42 7.92
C GLN A 11 -7.44 -26.19 8.62
N ILE A 12 -7.41 -25.33 9.62
CA ILE A 12 -6.16 -25.10 10.38
C ILE A 12 -5.71 -26.36 11.13
N GLU A 13 -6.67 -27.15 11.60
CA GLU A 13 -6.36 -28.42 12.25
C GLU A 13 -5.82 -29.47 11.28
N GLN A 14 -6.34 -29.51 10.05
CA GLN A 14 -5.81 -30.35 8.98
C GLN A 14 -4.36 -29.94 8.63
N TYR A 15 -4.11 -28.65 8.41
CA TYR A 15 -2.77 -28.14 8.14
C TYR A 15 -1.80 -28.45 9.29
N ARG A 16 -2.25 -28.31 10.53
CA ARG A 16 -1.44 -28.67 11.68
C ARG A 16 -1.04 -30.16 11.66
N LYS A 17 -1.99 -31.05 11.44
CA LYS A 17 -1.74 -32.51 11.36
C LYS A 17 -0.79 -32.87 10.21
N ASP A 18 -0.92 -32.21 9.05
CA ASP A 18 -0.07 -32.47 7.90
C ASP A 18 1.37 -32.01 8.16
N VAL A 19 1.54 -30.85 8.80
CA VAL A 19 2.87 -30.36 9.21
C VAL A 19 3.46 -31.24 10.32
N GLU A 20 2.66 -31.68 11.30
CA GLU A 20 3.09 -32.62 12.36
C GLU A 20 3.56 -33.97 11.78
N LYS A 21 2.87 -34.49 10.75
CA LYS A 21 3.29 -35.71 10.05
C LYS A 21 4.64 -35.54 9.36
N LEU A 22 4.90 -34.38 8.73
CA LEU A 22 6.17 -34.10 8.05
C LEU A 22 7.34 -33.92 9.02
N ILE A 23 7.10 -33.26 10.14
CA ILE A 23 8.16 -32.89 11.11
C ILE A 23 8.35 -33.99 12.17
N GLY A 24 7.32 -34.78 12.49
CA GLY A 24 7.32 -35.77 13.54
C GLY A 24 7.29 -35.19 14.97
N LYS A 25 6.92 -33.91 15.11
CA LYS A 25 6.84 -33.20 16.41
C LYS A 25 5.53 -32.40 16.46
N THR A 26 5.04 -32.16 17.68
CA THR A 26 3.87 -31.29 17.88
C THR A 26 4.18 -29.86 17.47
N VAL A 27 3.30 -29.27 16.66
CA VAL A 27 3.47 -27.94 16.07
C VAL A 27 2.29 -27.06 16.45
N LYS A 28 2.57 -25.79 16.80
CA LYS A 28 1.56 -24.74 16.97
C LYS A 28 1.59 -23.82 15.77
N LEU A 29 0.47 -23.71 15.05
CA LEU A 29 0.32 -22.80 13.93
C LEU A 29 -0.32 -21.50 14.41
N ASN A 30 0.34 -20.38 14.12
CA ASN A 30 -0.20 -19.04 14.32
C ASN A 30 -0.41 -18.38 12.99
N ILE A 31 -1.64 -17.95 12.71
CA ILE A 31 -1.97 -17.20 11.47
C ILE A 31 -1.89 -15.72 11.79
N VAL A 32 -1.04 -15.04 11.07
CA VAL A 32 -0.85 -13.59 11.21
C VAL A 32 -1.30 -12.91 9.93
N GLU A 33 -2.15 -11.91 10.08
CA GLU A 33 -2.65 -11.12 8.96
C GLU A 33 -1.66 -10.03 8.56
N VAL A 34 -1.33 -9.98 7.26
CA VAL A 34 -0.55 -8.89 6.67
C VAL A 34 -1.51 -7.76 6.28
N ARG A 35 -1.51 -6.65 7.01
CA ARG A 35 -2.41 -5.53 6.78
C ARG A 35 -2.17 -4.83 5.45
N ASN A 36 -0.91 -4.58 5.11
CA ASN A 36 -0.50 -3.85 3.91
C ASN A 36 0.44 -4.71 3.07
N PRO A 37 -0.08 -5.49 2.11
CA PRO A 37 0.75 -6.36 1.26
C PRO A 37 1.74 -5.57 0.38
N ASP A 38 1.41 -4.34 -0.02
CA ASP A 38 2.30 -3.47 -0.79
C ASP A 38 3.48 -2.89 0.03
N MET A 39 3.49 -3.08 1.36
CA MET A 39 4.59 -2.71 2.26
C MET A 39 5.48 -3.91 2.64
N ASP A 40 5.13 -5.11 2.20
CA ASP A 40 5.93 -6.32 2.41
C ASP A 40 6.77 -6.59 1.16
N ALA A 41 8.09 -6.59 1.32
CA ALA A 41 9.01 -6.70 0.20
C ALA A 41 8.90 -8.06 -0.51
N GLN A 42 8.61 -9.15 0.24
CA GLN A 42 8.48 -10.48 -0.33
C GLN A 42 7.23 -10.58 -1.22
N LEU A 43 6.08 -10.09 -0.75
CA LEU A 43 4.83 -10.10 -1.50
C LEU A 43 4.90 -9.20 -2.74
N VAL A 44 5.61 -8.07 -2.65
CA VAL A 44 5.85 -7.20 -3.80
C VAL A 44 6.76 -7.89 -4.82
N ALA A 45 7.81 -8.60 -4.40
CA ALA A 45 8.69 -9.36 -5.29
C ALA A 45 7.92 -10.48 -6.01
N GLU A 46 7.11 -11.25 -5.30
CA GLU A 46 6.26 -12.30 -5.87
C GLU A 46 5.23 -11.73 -6.86
N ASN A 47 4.64 -10.59 -6.55
CA ASN A 47 3.71 -9.91 -7.46
C ASN A 47 4.39 -9.47 -8.76
N ILE A 48 5.63 -8.95 -8.69
CA ILE A 48 6.42 -8.61 -9.88
C ILE A 48 6.73 -9.89 -10.67
N ALA A 49 7.17 -10.96 -10.01
CA ALA A 49 7.46 -12.24 -10.64
C ALA A 49 6.23 -12.81 -11.37
N ALA A 50 5.07 -12.83 -10.73
CA ALA A 50 3.82 -13.28 -11.35
C ALA A 50 3.39 -12.41 -12.56
N GLN A 51 3.70 -11.11 -12.56
CA GLN A 51 3.47 -10.25 -13.72
C GLN A 51 4.43 -10.57 -14.87
N LEU A 52 5.69 -10.88 -14.57
CA LEU A 52 6.68 -11.28 -15.59
C LEU A 52 6.30 -12.62 -16.24
N GLU A 53 5.79 -13.59 -15.48
CA GLU A 53 5.27 -14.87 -16.00
C GLU A 53 4.08 -14.66 -16.95
N LYS A 54 3.24 -13.68 -16.66
CA LYS A 54 2.14 -13.24 -17.53
C LYS A 54 2.60 -12.42 -18.74
N ARG A 55 3.90 -12.36 -19.02
CA ARG A 55 4.52 -11.64 -20.15
C ARG A 55 4.31 -10.12 -20.11
N ILE A 56 4.11 -9.55 -18.95
CA ILE A 56 4.09 -8.09 -18.78
C ILE A 56 5.53 -7.58 -18.84
N SER A 57 5.74 -6.43 -19.47
CA SER A 57 7.06 -5.79 -19.54
C SER A 57 7.60 -5.52 -18.12
N HIS A 58 8.86 -5.94 -17.87
CA HIS A 58 9.54 -5.76 -16.59
C HIS A 58 9.56 -4.30 -16.14
N ARG A 59 9.72 -3.34 -17.07
CA ARG A 59 9.68 -1.90 -16.75
C ARG A 59 8.32 -1.46 -16.20
N ARG A 60 7.24 -1.94 -16.81
CA ARG A 60 5.88 -1.64 -16.36
C ARG A 60 5.58 -2.30 -15.02
N ALA A 61 5.96 -3.56 -14.84
CA ALA A 61 5.76 -4.30 -13.60
C ALA A 61 6.47 -3.62 -12.42
N MET A 62 7.76 -3.27 -12.58
CA MET A 62 8.53 -2.58 -11.54
C MET A 62 7.95 -1.21 -11.20
N LYS A 63 7.64 -0.37 -12.20
CA LYS A 63 7.08 0.97 -11.96
C LYS A 63 5.71 0.92 -11.26
N ASN A 64 4.86 -0.03 -11.65
CA ASN A 64 3.56 -0.22 -10.98
C ASN A 64 3.72 -0.64 -9.52
N ALA A 65 4.64 -1.56 -9.24
CA ALA A 65 4.93 -2.02 -7.89
C ALA A 65 5.48 -0.88 -7.02
N MET A 66 6.44 -0.09 -7.54
CA MET A 66 6.99 1.07 -6.85
C MET A 66 5.91 2.10 -6.54
N GLY A 67 5.08 2.49 -7.52
CA GLY A 67 4.00 3.45 -7.30
C GLY A 67 2.95 2.98 -6.28
N ARG A 68 2.70 1.67 -6.15
CA ARG A 68 1.81 1.11 -5.11
C ARG A 68 2.45 1.18 -3.73
N ALA A 69 3.71 0.77 -3.60
CA ALA A 69 4.42 0.83 -2.33
C ALA A 69 4.58 2.26 -1.81
N MET A 70 4.87 3.23 -2.68
CA MET A 70 4.95 4.64 -2.29
C MET A 70 3.59 5.19 -1.82
N ARG A 71 2.49 4.80 -2.48
CA ARG A 71 1.12 5.15 -2.04
C ARG A 71 0.74 4.48 -0.73
N ALA A 72 1.23 3.26 -0.47
CA ALA A 72 1.03 2.56 0.79
C ALA A 72 1.81 3.18 1.97
N GLY A 73 2.70 4.16 1.70
CA GLY A 73 3.43 4.91 2.73
C GLY A 73 4.89 4.49 2.90
N ALA A 74 5.49 3.77 1.95
CA ALA A 74 6.92 3.50 1.96
C ALA A 74 7.71 4.81 1.78
N LYS A 75 8.81 4.99 2.52
CA LYS A 75 9.71 6.15 2.36
C LYS A 75 10.64 6.00 1.16
N GLY A 76 10.82 4.79 0.70
CA GLY A 76 11.59 4.48 -0.48
C GLY A 76 11.51 3.01 -0.86
N ILE A 77 11.67 2.75 -2.14
CA ILE A 77 11.69 1.40 -2.70
C ILE A 77 12.75 1.28 -3.79
N LYS A 78 13.44 0.15 -3.83
CA LYS A 78 14.35 -0.24 -4.90
C LYS A 78 13.98 -1.61 -5.40
N CYS A 79 13.77 -1.74 -6.70
CA CYS A 79 13.52 -3.01 -7.38
C CYS A 79 14.67 -3.30 -8.33
N ASN A 80 15.13 -4.55 -8.37
CA ASN A 80 16.13 -5.04 -9.30
C ASN A 80 15.63 -6.32 -9.94
N CYS A 81 15.62 -6.37 -11.28
CA CYS A 81 15.31 -7.57 -12.05
C CYS A 81 16.55 -7.97 -12.84
N GLY A 82 16.96 -9.23 -12.71
CA GLY A 82 18.13 -9.78 -13.41
C GLY A 82 17.78 -11.07 -14.17
N GLY A 83 18.30 -11.20 -15.37
CA GLY A 83 18.07 -12.35 -16.25
C GLY A 83 17.90 -11.96 -17.71
N ARG A 84 17.27 -12.83 -18.49
CA ARG A 84 16.95 -12.58 -19.91
C ARG A 84 15.68 -11.72 -20.03
N LEU A 85 15.82 -10.45 -19.66
CA LEU A 85 14.71 -9.49 -19.63
C LEU A 85 14.15 -9.25 -21.04
N GLY A 86 12.86 -9.50 -21.21
CA GLY A 86 12.19 -9.35 -22.50
C GLY A 86 12.64 -10.33 -23.58
N GLY A 87 13.26 -11.48 -23.21
CA GLY A 87 13.69 -12.51 -24.13
C GLY A 87 15.04 -12.24 -24.81
N ARG A 88 15.84 -11.30 -24.30
CA ARG A 88 17.21 -11.04 -24.81
C ARG A 88 18.07 -12.30 -24.71
N GLU A 89 18.99 -12.52 -25.68
CA GLU A 89 19.93 -13.64 -25.62
C GLU A 89 20.90 -13.49 -24.46
N ILE A 90 21.45 -12.28 -24.27
CA ILE A 90 22.38 -11.98 -23.19
C ILE A 90 21.59 -11.50 -21.99
N ALA A 91 21.82 -12.14 -20.84
CA ALA A 91 21.23 -11.71 -19.58
C ALA A 91 21.75 -10.34 -19.15
N GLY A 92 20.89 -9.56 -18.57
CA GLY A 92 21.23 -8.25 -18.02
C GLY A 92 20.41 -7.95 -16.78
N SER A 93 20.78 -6.92 -16.03
CA SER A 93 20.01 -6.47 -14.87
C SER A 93 19.54 -5.04 -15.08
N GLU A 94 18.29 -4.77 -14.73
CA GLU A 94 17.72 -3.43 -14.68
C GLU A 94 17.22 -3.14 -13.27
N HIS A 95 17.53 -1.97 -12.77
CA HIS A 95 17.08 -1.54 -11.45
C HIS A 95 16.43 -0.17 -11.52
N TYR A 96 15.41 0.01 -10.70
CA TYR A 96 14.75 1.29 -10.49
C TYR A 96 14.64 1.54 -9.00
N HIS A 97 14.69 2.79 -8.61
CA HIS A 97 14.49 3.22 -7.23
C HIS A 97 13.64 4.49 -7.18
N GLU A 98 12.92 4.64 -6.10
CA GLU A 98 12.10 5.83 -5.82
C GLU A 98 12.17 6.12 -4.33
N GLY A 99 12.33 7.39 -3.98
CA GLY A 99 12.52 7.79 -2.59
C GLY A 99 13.92 7.53 -2.05
N THR A 100 14.05 7.53 -0.74
CA THR A 100 15.33 7.35 -0.03
C THR A 100 15.48 5.92 0.46
N ILE A 101 16.66 5.31 0.20
CA ILE A 101 16.95 3.93 0.67
C ILE A 101 18.36 3.92 1.26
N PRO A 102 18.50 4.24 2.54
CA PRO A 102 19.80 4.30 3.21
C PRO A 102 20.28 2.91 3.60
N LEU A 103 20.90 2.16 2.68
CA LEU A 103 21.35 0.79 2.91
C LEU A 103 22.46 0.67 3.96
N GLN A 104 23.27 1.74 4.16
CA GLN A 104 24.34 1.75 5.15
C GLN A 104 23.86 2.08 6.57
N THR A 105 22.66 2.61 6.74
CA THR A 105 22.17 3.09 8.03
C THR A 105 21.61 1.92 8.84
N LEU A 106 22.28 1.55 9.95
CA LEU A 106 21.87 0.43 10.79
C LEU A 106 20.48 0.59 11.43
N ARG A 107 20.09 1.82 11.74
CA ARG A 107 18.77 2.13 12.32
C ARG A 107 17.64 2.14 11.29
N ALA A 108 17.96 2.02 9.99
CA ALA A 108 16.93 2.00 8.94
C ALA A 108 16.19 0.64 8.93
N ASP A 109 14.86 0.70 8.93
CA ASP A 109 14.01 -0.46 8.77
C ASP A 109 13.79 -0.75 7.29
N ILE A 110 14.68 -1.57 6.73
CA ILE A 110 14.64 -1.99 5.32
C ILE A 110 14.17 -3.43 5.26
N ASP A 111 13.08 -3.64 4.53
CA ASP A 111 12.54 -4.96 4.23
C ASP A 111 13.14 -5.46 2.91
N TYR A 112 13.49 -6.72 2.86
CA TYR A 112 14.07 -7.36 1.67
C TYR A 112 13.22 -8.54 1.23
N GLY A 113 12.92 -8.61 -0.07
CA GLY A 113 12.21 -9.71 -0.68
C GLY A 113 12.93 -10.20 -1.93
N PHE A 114 12.87 -11.51 -2.16
CA PHE A 114 13.43 -12.16 -3.34
C PHE A 114 12.39 -13.12 -3.92
N ALA A 115 12.20 -13.06 -5.24
CA ALA A 115 11.36 -14.01 -5.97
C ALA A 115 11.97 -14.32 -7.33
N GLU A 116 11.64 -15.49 -7.86
CA GLU A 116 12.04 -15.91 -9.20
C GLU A 116 10.81 -16.04 -10.08
N ALA A 117 10.86 -15.46 -11.28
CA ALA A 117 9.85 -15.65 -12.31
C ALA A 117 10.30 -16.72 -13.29
N ALA A 118 9.50 -17.77 -13.46
CA ALA A 118 9.74 -18.83 -14.43
C ALA A 118 9.18 -18.40 -15.79
N THR A 119 10.05 -17.95 -16.70
CA THR A 119 9.66 -17.56 -18.05
C THR A 119 10.08 -18.60 -19.07
N THR A 120 9.51 -18.54 -20.29
CA THR A 120 9.87 -19.44 -21.40
C THR A 120 11.35 -19.32 -21.80
N PHE A 121 12.00 -18.20 -21.51
CA PHE A 121 13.42 -17.95 -21.81
C PHE A 121 14.37 -18.22 -20.64
N GLY A 122 13.86 -18.74 -19.53
CA GLY A 122 14.62 -19.00 -18.32
C GLY A 122 14.06 -18.28 -17.10
N ARG A 123 14.78 -18.34 -15.98
CA ARG A 123 14.38 -17.70 -14.73
C ARG A 123 14.89 -16.27 -14.65
N ILE A 124 14.04 -15.38 -14.19
CA ILE A 124 14.36 -13.97 -13.92
C ILE A 124 14.29 -13.80 -12.41
N GLY A 125 15.41 -13.39 -11.80
CA GLY A 125 15.46 -13.05 -10.38
C GLY A 125 14.97 -11.63 -10.12
N VAL A 126 14.07 -11.47 -9.16
CA VAL A 126 13.53 -10.19 -8.70
C VAL A 126 13.96 -9.95 -7.28
N LYS A 127 14.58 -8.81 -7.01
CA LYS A 127 15.00 -8.37 -5.67
C LYS A 127 14.32 -7.05 -5.36
N VAL A 128 13.72 -6.94 -4.19
CA VAL A 128 13.01 -5.73 -3.76
C VAL A 128 13.50 -5.31 -2.37
N TRP A 129 13.76 -4.04 -2.18
CA TRP A 129 14.06 -3.42 -0.90
C TRP A 129 13.02 -2.33 -0.65
N ILE A 130 12.38 -2.36 0.51
CA ILE A 130 11.39 -1.36 0.92
C ILE A 130 11.86 -0.71 2.22
N TYR A 131 12.05 0.59 2.19
CA TYR A 131 12.40 1.37 3.36
C TYR A 131 11.12 1.86 4.05
N LYS A 132 10.89 1.39 5.27
CA LYS A 132 9.70 1.72 6.09
C LYS A 132 9.92 2.92 6.99
N GLY A 133 11.16 3.22 7.33
CA GLY A 133 11.54 4.32 8.20
C GLY A 133 12.68 3.97 9.14
N GLU A 134 12.97 4.85 10.09
CA GLU A 134 14.00 4.62 11.10
C GLU A 134 13.40 4.04 12.37
N VAL A 135 14.12 3.10 12.97
CA VAL A 135 13.80 2.53 14.29
C VAL A 135 14.72 3.18 15.30
N LEU A 136 14.16 4.04 16.15
CA LEU A 136 14.90 4.78 17.17
C LEU A 136 14.85 4.09 18.53
N SER A 137 13.98 3.08 18.72
CA SER A 137 13.90 2.33 19.97
C SER A 137 15.12 1.42 20.14
N GLN A 138 15.74 1.47 21.33
CA GLN A 138 16.89 0.64 21.67
C GLN A 138 16.51 -0.78 22.11
N THR A 139 15.22 -1.11 22.15
CA THR A 139 14.74 -2.44 22.52
C THR A 139 14.96 -3.44 21.38
N LEU A 140 15.56 -4.58 21.70
CA LEU A 140 15.70 -5.68 20.75
C LEU A 140 14.32 -6.18 20.30
N ARG A 141 14.15 -6.38 19.02
CA ARG A 141 12.95 -6.99 18.45
C ARG A 141 12.97 -8.50 18.75
N THR A 142 12.42 -8.88 19.91
CA THR A 142 12.27 -10.28 20.30
C THR A 142 11.04 -10.95 19.70
N THR A 143 10.09 -10.17 19.20
CA THR A 143 8.86 -10.68 18.58
C THR A 143 8.94 -10.68 17.06
N PRO A 144 8.39 -11.71 16.40
CA PRO A 144 8.24 -11.71 14.93
C PRO A 144 7.52 -10.43 14.48
N ARG A 145 7.95 -9.89 13.34
CA ARG A 145 7.50 -8.61 12.75
C ARG A 145 5.98 -8.44 12.65
N THR A 146 5.24 -9.50 12.83
CA THR A 146 3.80 -9.62 12.69
C THR A 146 3.02 -9.62 14.00
N MET A 147 3.69 -9.75 15.14
CA MET A 147 3.05 -9.69 16.45
C MET A 147 3.28 -8.34 17.11
N ASP A 148 2.35 -7.43 16.91
CA ASP A 148 2.24 -6.20 17.70
C ASP A 148 1.59 -6.55 19.04
N THR A 149 2.34 -7.23 19.91
CA THR A 149 1.91 -7.61 21.27
C THR A 149 2.01 -6.44 22.26
N SER A 150 2.42 -5.25 21.78
CA SER A 150 2.61 -4.09 22.67
C SER A 150 1.31 -3.35 23.01
N LYS A 151 0.17 -3.76 22.45
CA LYS A 151 -1.14 -3.30 22.95
C LYS A 151 -1.59 -4.30 24.01
N PRO A 152 -1.56 -3.94 25.32
CA PRO A 152 -2.25 -4.76 26.30
C PRO A 152 -3.69 -4.93 25.81
N TYR A 153 -4.15 -6.16 25.80
CA TYR A 153 -5.54 -6.51 25.56
C TYR A 153 -6.36 -5.62 26.50
N GLN A 154 -6.92 -4.54 25.95
CA GLN A 154 -7.92 -3.78 26.68
C GLN A 154 -9.10 -4.73 26.80
N GLU A 155 -9.18 -5.40 27.95
CA GLU A 155 -10.38 -6.07 28.40
C GLU A 155 -11.55 -5.18 27.99
N ARG A 156 -12.32 -5.70 27.06
CA ARG A 156 -13.57 -5.12 26.62
C ARG A 156 -14.35 -4.86 27.89
N ARG A 157 -14.29 -3.63 28.38
CA ARG A 157 -15.10 -3.21 29.52
C ARG A 157 -16.50 -3.71 29.23
N GLU A 158 -16.89 -4.76 29.97
CA GLU A 158 -18.25 -5.28 29.97
C GLU A 158 -19.16 -4.07 30.05
N ARG A 159 -19.94 -3.86 29.01
CA ARG A 159 -21.00 -2.87 29.04
C ARG A 159 -21.89 -3.28 30.20
N ARG A 160 -21.76 -2.58 31.32
CA ARG A 160 -22.67 -2.73 32.43
C ARG A 160 -24.07 -2.72 31.87
N PRO A 161 -24.92 -3.72 32.18
CA PRO A 161 -26.30 -3.73 31.72
C PRO A 161 -26.94 -2.45 32.25
N ARG A 162 -27.56 -1.69 31.35
CA ARG A 162 -28.40 -0.56 31.73
C ARG A 162 -29.45 -1.14 32.64
N ARG A 163 -29.43 -0.73 33.90
CA ARG A 163 -30.43 -0.97 34.90
C ARG A 163 -31.75 -0.33 34.40
N ASP A 164 -32.57 -1.17 33.76
CA ASP A 164 -33.98 -0.87 33.56
C ASP A 164 -34.64 -0.95 34.93
N GLY A 165 -35.15 0.16 35.41
CA GLY A 165 -35.89 0.19 36.66
C GLY A 165 -35.94 1.58 37.20
N ASP A 166 -36.93 2.36 36.82
CA ASP A 166 -37.89 2.97 37.71
C ASP A 166 -38.83 3.88 36.91
N ARG A 167 -39.86 3.23 36.39
CA ARG A 167 -41.11 3.93 36.10
C ARG A 167 -41.95 3.88 37.37
N ARG A 168 -41.96 4.94 38.15
CA ARG A 168 -43.01 5.32 39.07
C ARG A 168 -43.02 6.85 39.03
N GLY A 169 -44.03 7.49 38.44
CA GLY A 169 -45.32 7.75 39.06
C GLY A 169 -45.28 9.14 39.72
N GLY A 170 -45.96 10.14 39.19
CA GLY A 170 -46.14 11.44 39.78
C GLY A 170 -46.69 12.43 38.73
N PHE A 171 -47.94 12.39 38.47
CA PHE A 171 -49.06 13.22 38.81
C PHE A 171 -48.76 14.72 38.86
N GLY A 172 -49.43 15.49 37.98
CA GLY A 172 -50.05 16.77 38.31
C GLY A 172 -49.30 18.03 37.87
N GLY A 173 -49.98 18.82 37.06
CA GLY A 173 -49.60 20.24 36.96
C GLY A 173 -49.95 20.89 35.63
N ASP A 174 -51.22 21.02 35.39
CA ASP A 174 -51.88 21.98 34.51
C ASP A 174 -51.33 23.41 34.65
N ARG A 175 -51.11 24.11 33.56
CA ARG A 175 -51.35 25.54 33.32
C ARG A 175 -50.66 26.03 32.06
N ARG A 176 -51.46 26.12 30.99
CA ARG A 176 -51.95 27.39 30.40
C ARG A 176 -50.85 28.40 30.00
N ASN A 177 -50.86 28.64 28.76
CA ASN A 177 -51.01 29.97 28.15
C ASN A 177 -49.85 30.46 27.30
N GLY A 178 -50.23 30.96 26.14
CA GLY A 178 -49.54 32.00 25.46
C GLY A 178 -48.98 31.62 24.11
N GLY A 179 -49.87 31.68 23.15
CA GLY A 179 -49.65 31.84 21.76
C GLY A 179 -48.83 33.08 21.39
N PHE A 180 -48.16 32.99 20.28
CA PHE A 180 -48.10 34.08 19.34
C PHE A 180 -47.69 33.51 17.95
N ASN A 181 -48.63 33.61 17.09
CA ASN A 181 -48.57 33.54 15.67
C ASN A 181 -47.61 34.61 15.12
N ARG A 182 -46.83 34.32 14.14
CA ARG A 182 -46.53 35.26 13.05
C ARG A 182 -46.04 34.54 11.82
N ASP A 183 -46.96 34.43 10.94
CA ASP A 183 -46.77 34.33 9.49
C ASP A 183 -45.78 35.40 8.97
N ARG A 184 -44.99 35.01 8.00
CA ARG A 184 -44.67 35.81 6.80
C ARG A 184 -44.02 34.90 5.76
N GLN A 185 -44.81 34.46 4.90
CA GLN A 185 -44.85 34.60 3.47
C GLN A 185 -43.81 35.56 2.88
N GLY A 186 -43.18 35.14 1.78
CA GLY A 186 -42.38 35.98 0.92
C GLY A 186 -41.53 35.13 -0.01
N GLY A 187 -42.14 34.59 -0.98
CA GLY A 187 -41.69 34.18 -2.27
C GLY A 187 -41.23 35.38 -3.07
N PHE A 188 -40.22 35.19 -3.89
CA PHE A 188 -40.11 35.78 -5.21
C PHE A 188 -39.12 35.02 -6.07
N ASN A 189 -39.65 34.60 -7.12
CA ASN A 189 -39.21 34.14 -8.40
C ASN A 189 -38.37 35.18 -9.16
N ARG A 190 -37.38 34.72 -9.96
CA ARG A 190 -36.99 35.18 -11.30
C ARG A 190 -35.56 34.81 -11.60
N GLN A 191 -35.38 33.84 -12.50
CA GLN A 191 -35.20 34.04 -13.94
C GLN A 191 -33.97 34.90 -14.31
N GLY A 192 -33.06 34.26 -15.05
CA GLY A 192 -32.46 34.85 -16.23
C GLY A 192 -31.02 35.35 -16.09
N GLY A 193 -30.16 34.84 -16.92
CA GLY A 193 -28.90 35.50 -17.20
C GLY A 193 -27.81 34.56 -17.70
N ALA A 194 -27.85 34.31 -18.98
CA ALA A 194 -26.83 33.66 -19.78
C ALA A 194 -25.49 34.42 -19.81
N GLU A 195 -24.45 33.69 -20.22
CA GLU A 195 -23.23 34.17 -20.87
C GLU A 195 -22.15 34.84 -20.03
N ARG A 196 -21.01 34.20 -19.92
CA ARG A 196 -19.77 34.51 -20.66
C ARG A 196 -18.61 33.64 -20.19
N ARG A 197 -18.13 32.81 -21.10
CA ARG A 197 -16.78 32.26 -21.06
C ARG A 197 -15.78 33.37 -21.36
N PRO A 198 -14.64 33.44 -20.69
CA PRO A 198 -13.44 34.00 -21.32
C PRO A 198 -12.54 32.86 -21.78
N GLN A 199 -12.29 32.84 -23.08
CA GLN A 199 -11.18 32.18 -23.72
C GLN A 199 -9.88 32.80 -23.19
N GLY A 200 -9.08 32.02 -22.44
CA GLY A 200 -7.72 32.34 -22.06
C GLY A 200 -6.76 31.78 -23.10
N GLY A 201 -6.23 32.65 -23.95
CA GLY A 201 -5.27 32.31 -24.98
C GLY A 201 -3.97 31.74 -24.45
N PHE A 202 -3.55 30.71 -25.11
CA PHE A 202 -2.25 30.08 -25.02
C PHE A 202 -1.18 31.05 -25.49
N ARG A 203 -0.31 31.55 -24.59
CA ARG A 203 0.91 32.28 -24.97
C ARG A 203 2.07 31.30 -25.01
N PRO A 204 2.79 31.14 -26.12
CA PRO A 204 4.01 30.34 -26.16
C PRO A 204 5.13 31.07 -25.42
N ASN A 205 5.77 30.35 -24.52
CA ASN A 205 6.95 30.82 -23.77
C ASN A 205 8.19 30.80 -24.69
N THR A 206 8.64 31.95 -25.10
CA THR A 206 9.84 32.18 -25.92
C THR A 206 11.07 32.43 -25.00
N ASN A 207 11.48 31.45 -24.19
CA ASN A 207 12.76 31.49 -23.51
C ASN A 207 13.40 30.09 -23.50
N ARG A 208 13.89 29.70 -24.67
CA ARG A 208 14.75 28.53 -24.82
C ARG A 208 16.12 29.05 -25.29
N PRO A 209 17.17 28.91 -24.49
CA PRO A 209 18.50 29.24 -24.98
C PRO A 209 18.92 28.27 -26.09
N ALA A 210 19.50 28.80 -27.14
CA ALA A 210 19.96 28.07 -28.31
C ALA A 210 21.07 27.08 -27.93
N ALA A 211 20.95 25.87 -28.48
CA ALA A 211 21.98 24.83 -28.40
C ALA A 211 23.20 25.26 -29.23
N PRO A 212 24.45 24.97 -28.77
CA PRO A 212 25.67 25.29 -29.54
C PRO A 212 25.75 24.41 -30.78
N ALA A 213 26.12 25.03 -31.88
CA ALA A 213 26.34 24.44 -33.20
C ALA A 213 27.46 23.39 -33.16
N ALA A 214 27.25 22.25 -33.82
CA ALA A 214 28.27 21.23 -34.04
C ALA A 214 29.38 21.73 -34.98
N PRO A 215 30.66 21.38 -34.75
CA PRO A 215 31.73 21.76 -35.65
C PRO A 215 31.68 21.07 -36.99
N ALA A 216 31.93 21.83 -38.05
CA ALA A 216 32.02 21.38 -39.44
C ALA A 216 33.16 20.35 -39.61
N LYS A 217 32.85 19.25 -40.31
CA LYS A 217 33.87 18.30 -40.78
C LYS A 217 34.61 18.95 -41.97
N GLU A 218 35.85 19.28 -41.78
CA GLU A 218 36.75 19.57 -42.88
C GLU A 218 37.10 18.26 -43.63
N GLY A 219 36.83 18.28 -44.91
CA GLY A 219 37.28 17.25 -45.83
C GLY A 219 38.76 17.40 -46.11
N GLY A 220 39.55 16.37 -45.81
CA GLY A 220 40.90 16.21 -46.26
C GLY A 220 40.93 15.18 -47.41
N ALA A 221 41.19 15.70 -48.60
CA ALA A 221 41.66 14.90 -49.73
C ALA A 221 43.14 14.60 -49.56
N ASN A 222 43.51 13.34 -49.60
CA ASN A 222 44.61 12.75 -50.34
C ASN A 222 44.60 11.24 -50.14
#